data_e1b3fa7a12968e70f04c594482c79ef4
#
_entry.id   e1b3fa7a12968e70f04c594482c79ef4
#
_cell.length_a   1.000
_cell.length_b   1.000
_cell.length_c   1.000
_cell.angle_alpha   90.00
_cell.angle_beta   90.00
_cell.angle_gamma   90.00
#
_symmetry.space_group_name_H-M   'P 1'
#
loop_
_entity.id
_entity.type
_entity.pdbx_description
1 polymer ?
#
loop_
_entity_poly.entity_id
_entity_poly.type
_entity_poly.pdbx_seq_one_letter_code
_entity_poly.pdbx_strand_id
1 'polypeptide(L)'
;MKTVFIFDLDGTLIDSEHRTPRDENGRVILEEWFRLATWSNIKKDTLLPLVRLFRFLKRKHYPLMVCTARTLSDADRRFLAENAIGCEVILSRPKGDNRPDGQLKREMLSTFFLTRWKDYNKIMFDDNQEVLEEVAKIGVNCRDAVKANNHMEVTFANG
;
A
#
# COMPACT_ATOMS: atom_id res chain seq x y z
N MET A 1 4.51 -1.02 24.14
CA MET A 1 4.79 -0.04 23.06
C MET A 1 3.65 -0.08 22.06
N LYS A 2 3.13 1.07 21.69
CA LYS A 2 2.08 1.16 20.66
C LYS A 2 2.64 0.88 19.27
N THR A 3 1.82 0.31 18.41
CA THR A 3 2.23 -0.07 17.05
C THR A 3 1.34 0.62 16.02
N VAL A 4 1.95 1.18 14.98
CA VAL A 4 1.25 1.62 13.77
C VAL A 4 1.52 0.62 12.65
N PHE A 5 0.46 0.26 11.92
CA PHE A 5 0.55 -0.64 10.76
C PHE A 5 0.44 0.18 9.48
N ILE A 6 1.34 -0.10 8.54
CA ILE A 6 1.47 0.60 7.28
C ILE A 6 1.21 -0.41 6.15
N PHE A 7 0.29 -0.10 5.25
CA PHE A 7 -0.03 -0.98 4.12
C PHE A 7 0.19 -0.25 2.80
N ASP A 8 0.88 -0.90 1.89
CA ASP A 8 0.86 -0.56 0.48
C ASP A 8 -0.50 -0.96 -0.13
N LEU A 9 -0.83 -0.48 -1.31
CA LEU A 9 -2.07 -0.85 -2.03
C LEU A 9 -1.82 -1.94 -3.07
N ASP A 10 -1.16 -1.60 -4.18
CA ASP A 10 -0.99 -2.51 -5.31
C ASP A 10 -0.09 -3.70 -4.98
N GLY A 11 -0.60 -4.91 -5.16
CA GLY A 11 0.13 -6.13 -4.82
C GLY A 11 0.14 -6.45 -3.32
N THR A 12 -0.46 -5.62 -2.49
CA THR A 12 -0.56 -5.80 -1.03
C THR A 12 -2.00 -5.98 -0.57
N LEU A 13 -2.85 -4.97 -0.76
CA LEU A 13 -4.28 -5.00 -0.46
C LEU A 13 -5.13 -5.20 -1.71
N ILE A 14 -4.66 -4.74 -2.86
CA ILE A 14 -5.40 -4.69 -4.12
C ILE A 14 -4.61 -5.38 -5.22
N ASP A 15 -5.29 -6.22 -5.99
CA ASP A 15 -4.80 -6.73 -7.27
C ASP A 15 -5.33 -5.85 -8.39
N SER A 16 -4.47 -5.05 -8.98
CA SER A 16 -4.74 -4.13 -10.09
C SER A 16 -3.97 -4.50 -11.36
N GLU A 17 -3.40 -5.70 -11.41
CA GLU A 17 -2.50 -6.12 -12.49
C GLU A 17 -3.18 -6.07 -13.87
N HIS A 18 -4.50 -6.31 -13.96
CA HIS A 18 -5.27 -6.27 -15.21
C HIS A 18 -5.19 -4.92 -15.95
N ARG A 19 -4.84 -3.83 -15.27
CA ARG A 19 -4.76 -2.48 -15.83
C ARG A 19 -3.39 -1.83 -15.63
N THR A 20 -2.39 -2.58 -15.18
CA THR A 20 -1.06 -2.04 -14.90
C THR A 20 -0.19 -2.07 -16.15
N PRO A 21 0.09 -0.90 -16.77
CA PRO A 21 0.96 -0.83 -17.93
C PRO A 21 2.42 -0.98 -17.49
N ARG A 22 3.15 -1.89 -18.16
CA ARG A 22 4.55 -2.14 -17.86
C ARG A 22 5.41 -1.98 -19.11
N ASP A 23 6.63 -1.49 -18.92
CA ASP A 23 7.63 -1.45 -19.98
C ASP A 23 8.28 -2.84 -20.18
N GLU A 24 9.21 -2.93 -21.12
CA GLU A 24 9.95 -4.16 -21.42
C GLU A 24 10.75 -4.72 -20.23
N ASN A 25 11.06 -3.87 -19.23
CA ASN A 25 11.77 -4.25 -18.00
C ASN A 25 10.80 -4.58 -16.85
N GLY A 26 9.49 -4.60 -17.10
CA GLY A 26 8.49 -4.89 -16.11
C GLY A 26 8.15 -3.73 -15.17
N ARG A 27 8.67 -2.53 -15.44
CA ARG A 27 8.40 -1.33 -14.63
C ARG A 27 7.09 -0.70 -15.03
N VAL A 28 6.35 -0.18 -14.04
CA VAL A 28 5.09 0.53 -14.29
C VAL A 28 5.35 1.84 -15.03
N ILE A 29 4.63 2.05 -16.13
CA ILE A 29 4.67 3.29 -16.89
C ILE A 29 3.69 4.26 -16.23
N LEU A 30 4.20 5.16 -15.37
CA LEU A 30 3.39 6.03 -14.50
C LEU A 30 2.39 6.90 -15.26
N GLU A 31 2.77 7.45 -16.39
CA GLU A 31 1.89 8.30 -17.19
C GLU A 31 0.68 7.54 -17.71
N GLU A 32 0.89 6.33 -18.25
CA GLU A 32 -0.20 5.47 -18.70
C GLU A 32 -1.03 4.94 -17.53
N TRP A 33 -0.39 4.58 -16.44
CA TRP A 33 -1.07 4.19 -15.21
C TRP A 33 -2.08 5.24 -14.76
N PHE A 34 -1.64 6.50 -14.70
CA PHE A 34 -2.52 7.60 -14.29
C PHE A 34 -3.70 7.78 -15.26
N ARG A 35 -3.45 7.66 -16.57
CA ARG A 35 -4.50 7.74 -17.58
C ARG A 35 -5.53 6.62 -17.47
N LEU A 36 -5.10 5.42 -17.06
CA LEU A 36 -5.97 4.26 -16.86
C LEU A 36 -6.70 4.24 -15.51
N ALA A 37 -6.43 5.21 -14.64
CA ALA A 37 -7.05 5.32 -13.32
C ALA A 37 -8.47 5.91 -13.40
N THR A 38 -9.33 5.27 -14.18
CA THR A 38 -10.76 5.61 -14.33
C THR A 38 -11.60 4.67 -13.48
N TRP A 39 -12.79 5.11 -13.10
CA TRP A 39 -13.70 4.26 -12.32
C TRP A 39 -14.03 2.95 -13.06
N SER A 40 -14.23 3.01 -14.38
CA SER A 40 -14.54 1.81 -15.16
C SER A 40 -13.44 0.74 -15.11
N ASN A 41 -12.19 1.13 -14.92
CA ASN A 41 -11.06 0.22 -14.74
C ASN A 41 -10.89 -0.17 -13.27
N ILE A 42 -10.88 0.81 -12.37
CA ILE A 42 -10.59 0.62 -10.94
C ILE A 42 -11.63 -0.28 -10.27
N LYS A 43 -12.90 -0.14 -10.62
CA LYS A 43 -13.97 -0.99 -10.05
C LYS A 43 -13.78 -2.48 -10.32
N LYS A 44 -12.92 -2.85 -11.27
CA LYS A 44 -12.59 -4.24 -11.61
C LYS A 44 -11.41 -4.78 -10.80
N ASP A 45 -10.72 -3.94 -10.02
CA ASP A 45 -9.66 -4.38 -9.13
C ASP A 45 -10.24 -5.36 -8.10
N THR A 46 -9.45 -6.34 -7.71
CA THR A 46 -9.85 -7.33 -6.70
C THR A 46 -9.06 -7.14 -5.41
N LEU A 47 -9.57 -7.69 -4.32
CA LEU A 47 -8.94 -7.57 -3.01
C LEU A 47 -8.06 -8.78 -2.73
N LEU A 48 -6.90 -8.53 -2.11
CA LEU A 48 -5.97 -9.56 -1.67
C LEU A 48 -6.25 -9.97 -0.21
N PRO A 49 -5.79 -11.15 0.24
CA PRO A 49 -6.10 -11.66 1.58
C PRO A 49 -5.73 -10.73 2.73
N LEU A 50 -4.67 -9.92 2.62
CA LEU A 50 -4.26 -8.97 3.66
C LEU A 50 -5.34 -7.92 4.01
N VAL A 51 -6.33 -7.72 3.15
CA VAL A 51 -7.50 -6.87 3.47
C VAL A 51 -8.21 -7.35 4.73
N ARG A 52 -8.21 -8.63 5.01
CA ARG A 52 -8.82 -9.18 6.24
C ARG A 52 -8.09 -8.68 7.48
N LEU A 53 -6.75 -8.70 7.44
CA LEU A 53 -5.93 -8.14 8.53
C LEU A 53 -6.15 -6.65 8.68
N PHE A 54 -6.12 -5.90 7.58
CA PHE A 54 -6.38 -4.45 7.59
C PHE A 54 -7.72 -4.12 8.26
N ARG A 55 -8.79 -4.78 7.85
CA ARG A 55 -10.13 -4.57 8.40
C ARG A 55 -10.23 -4.99 9.88
N PHE A 56 -9.55 -6.06 10.27
CA PHE A 56 -9.46 -6.47 11.67
C PHE A 56 -8.78 -5.40 12.52
N LEU A 57 -7.62 -4.91 12.10
CA LEU A 57 -6.88 -3.86 12.80
C LEU A 57 -7.69 -2.56 12.90
N LYS A 58 -8.40 -2.21 11.83
CA LYS A 58 -9.29 -1.03 11.82
C LYS A 58 -10.41 -1.16 12.84
N ARG A 59 -11.08 -2.31 12.90
CA ARG A 59 -12.13 -2.56 13.90
C ARG A 59 -11.62 -2.53 15.34
N LYS A 60 -10.37 -2.91 15.54
CA LYS A 60 -9.71 -2.87 16.85
C LYS A 60 -9.08 -1.51 17.18
N HIS A 61 -9.29 -0.52 16.33
CA HIS A 61 -8.78 0.85 16.51
C HIS A 61 -7.26 0.96 16.60
N TYR A 62 -6.52 0.06 15.94
CA TYR A 62 -5.08 0.22 15.79
C TYR A 62 -4.76 1.42 14.90
N PRO A 63 -3.69 2.17 15.19
CA PRO A 63 -3.17 3.17 14.26
C PRO A 63 -2.83 2.51 12.92
N LEU A 64 -3.48 2.98 11.86
CA LEU A 64 -3.33 2.48 10.49
C LEU A 64 -2.97 3.59 9.54
N MET A 65 -2.16 3.26 8.55
CA MET A 65 -1.93 4.14 7.41
C MET A 65 -1.74 3.34 6.13
N VAL A 66 -2.08 3.97 5.03
CA VAL A 66 -1.76 3.51 3.68
C VAL A 66 -0.60 4.35 3.16
N CYS A 67 0.39 3.72 2.57
CA CYS A 67 1.51 4.37 1.89
C CYS A 67 1.67 3.77 0.51
N THR A 68 1.33 4.53 -0.53
CA THR A 68 1.31 4.05 -1.91
C THR A 68 2.18 4.89 -2.82
N ALA A 69 2.86 4.23 -3.76
CA ALA A 69 3.56 4.91 -4.86
C ALA A 69 2.61 5.34 -5.98
N ARG A 70 1.33 5.00 -5.86
CA ARG A 70 0.27 5.43 -6.77
C ARG A 70 -0.05 6.91 -6.53
N THR A 71 -0.27 7.68 -7.59
CA THR A 71 -0.94 8.98 -7.47
C THR A 71 -2.44 8.70 -7.43
N LEU A 72 -3.09 9.00 -6.31
CA LEU A 72 -4.50 8.66 -6.10
C LEU A 72 -5.43 9.62 -6.84
N SER A 73 -6.35 9.06 -7.59
CA SER A 73 -7.49 9.75 -8.21
C SER A 73 -8.73 9.69 -7.31
N ASP A 74 -9.78 10.45 -7.67
CA ASP A 74 -11.07 10.37 -6.97
C ASP A 74 -11.67 8.96 -7.10
N ALA A 75 -11.47 8.29 -8.24
CA ALA A 75 -11.90 6.92 -8.44
C ALA A 75 -11.18 5.93 -7.51
N ASP A 76 -9.88 6.12 -7.28
CA ASP A 76 -9.12 5.33 -6.29
C ASP A 76 -9.71 5.51 -4.89
N ARG A 77 -9.95 6.75 -4.48
CA ARG A 77 -10.50 7.06 -3.16
C ARG A 77 -11.89 6.47 -2.97
N ARG A 78 -12.71 6.50 -4.02
CA ARG A 78 -14.03 5.86 -4.03
C ARG A 78 -13.90 4.35 -3.82
N PHE A 79 -12.99 3.69 -4.51
CA PHE A 79 -12.74 2.26 -4.36
C PHE A 79 -12.33 1.90 -2.91
N LEU A 80 -11.43 2.68 -2.33
CA LEU A 80 -10.99 2.46 -0.95
C LEU A 80 -12.17 2.58 0.04
N ALA A 81 -13.00 3.60 -0.13
CA ALA A 81 -14.17 3.82 0.72
C ALA A 81 -15.21 2.71 0.58
N GLU A 82 -15.56 2.33 -0.65
CA GLU A 82 -16.56 1.28 -0.92
C GLU A 82 -16.12 -0.11 -0.43
N ASN A 83 -14.80 -0.35 -0.35
CA ASN A 83 -14.25 -1.63 0.11
C ASN A 83 -13.79 -1.64 1.57
N ALA A 84 -14.09 -0.58 2.33
CA ALA A 84 -13.72 -0.43 3.73
C ALA A 84 -12.21 -0.62 4.01
N ILE A 85 -11.38 -0.15 3.08
CA ILE A 85 -9.91 -0.13 3.22
C ILE A 85 -9.36 1.30 3.24
N GLY A 86 -10.22 2.29 3.37
CA GLY A 86 -9.81 3.66 3.67
C GLY A 86 -9.44 3.82 5.14
N CYS A 87 -8.52 4.73 5.43
CA CYS A 87 -8.10 5.08 6.78
C CYS A 87 -7.77 6.57 6.88
N GLU A 88 -7.53 7.04 8.10
CA GLU A 88 -7.29 8.47 8.36
C GLU A 88 -6.05 9.00 7.64
N VAL A 89 -4.98 8.21 7.58
CA VAL A 89 -3.71 8.63 6.99
C VAL A 89 -3.45 7.84 5.71
N ILE A 90 -3.40 8.56 4.61
CA ILE A 90 -3.05 8.01 3.29
C ILE A 90 -1.94 8.86 2.71
N LEU A 91 -0.75 8.29 2.57
CA LEU A 91 0.37 8.92 1.88
C LEU A 91 0.43 8.37 0.46
N SER A 92 0.41 9.26 -0.52
CA SER A 92 0.42 8.90 -1.93
C SER A 92 1.43 9.72 -2.71
N ARG A 93 1.84 9.21 -3.87
CA ARG A 93 2.74 9.94 -4.77
C ARG A 93 2.10 11.25 -5.19
N PRO A 94 2.78 12.39 -4.99
CA PRO A 94 2.32 13.67 -5.57
C PRO A 94 2.29 13.58 -7.09
N LYS A 95 1.34 14.27 -7.71
CA LYS A 95 1.26 14.33 -9.17
C LYS A 95 2.56 14.92 -9.75
N GLY A 96 3.13 14.23 -10.73
CA GLY A 96 4.37 14.65 -11.38
C GLY A 96 5.66 14.25 -10.64
N ASP A 97 5.55 13.61 -9.49
CA ASP A 97 6.70 13.12 -8.75
C ASP A 97 7.21 11.81 -9.37
N ASN A 98 8.47 11.80 -9.81
CA ASN A 98 9.08 10.65 -10.49
C ASN A 98 10.14 9.93 -9.64
N ARG A 99 10.19 10.18 -8.33
CA ARG A 99 11.12 9.46 -7.46
C ARG A 99 10.86 7.95 -7.53
N PRO A 100 11.90 7.10 -7.51
CA PRO A 100 11.72 5.66 -7.38
C PRO A 100 10.87 5.31 -6.16
N ASP A 101 10.08 4.25 -6.23
CA ASP A 101 9.11 3.88 -5.20
C ASP A 101 9.71 3.76 -3.80
N GLY A 102 10.88 3.12 -3.69
CA GLY A 102 11.56 2.95 -2.41
C GLY A 102 11.99 4.27 -1.78
N GLN A 103 12.61 5.14 -2.57
CA GLN A 103 13.01 6.47 -2.13
C GLN A 103 11.79 7.31 -1.74
N LEU A 104 10.76 7.32 -2.58
CA LEU A 104 9.52 8.07 -2.34
C LEU A 104 8.89 7.67 -1.01
N LYS A 105 8.67 6.38 -0.79
CA LYS A 105 8.02 5.90 0.43
C LYS A 105 8.87 6.14 1.67
N ARG A 106 10.20 5.91 1.58
CA ARG A 106 11.11 6.22 2.69
C ARG A 106 11.02 7.69 3.09
N GLU A 107 11.06 8.61 2.12
CA GLU A 107 11.02 10.04 2.39
C GLU A 107 9.67 10.52 2.90
N MET A 108 8.57 10.04 2.33
CA MET A 108 7.22 10.33 2.81
C MET A 108 7.01 9.87 4.25
N LEU A 109 7.43 8.65 4.57
CA LEU A 109 7.30 8.09 5.92
C LEU A 109 8.22 8.81 6.92
N SER A 110 9.46 9.10 6.54
CA SER A 110 10.39 9.87 7.39
C SER A 110 9.80 11.20 7.80
N THR A 111 9.29 11.96 6.84
CA THR A 111 8.67 13.27 7.10
C THR A 111 7.45 13.13 7.99
N PHE A 112 6.57 12.17 7.72
CA PHE A 112 5.36 11.95 8.50
C PHE A 112 5.66 11.62 9.96
N PHE A 113 6.63 10.73 10.21
CA PHE A 113 6.99 10.29 11.56
C PHE A 113 7.76 11.33 12.38
N LEU A 114 8.15 12.47 11.80
CA LEU A 114 8.69 13.59 12.58
C LEU A 114 7.63 14.21 13.49
N THR A 115 6.37 14.17 13.08
CA THR A 115 5.27 14.87 13.76
C THR A 115 4.23 13.94 14.37
N ARG A 116 4.09 12.72 13.87
CA ARG A 116 3.06 11.79 14.32
C ARG A 116 3.61 10.37 14.45
N TRP A 117 3.22 9.68 15.49
CA TRP A 117 3.63 8.31 15.82
C TRP A 117 5.13 8.07 15.86
N LYS A 118 5.90 9.11 16.20
CA LYS A 118 7.35 9.09 16.23
C LYS A 118 7.90 7.92 17.05
N ASP A 119 7.36 7.69 18.24
CA ASP A 119 7.84 6.68 19.18
C ASP A 119 7.10 5.34 19.09
N TYR A 120 6.22 5.20 18.10
CA TYR A 120 5.49 3.95 17.88
C TYR A 120 6.39 2.93 17.20
N ASN A 121 6.17 1.65 17.54
CA ASN A 121 6.65 0.56 16.72
C ASN A 121 5.95 0.60 15.37
N LYS A 122 6.67 0.34 14.27
CA LYS A 122 6.16 0.49 12.92
C LYS A 122 6.31 -0.82 12.17
N ILE A 123 5.21 -1.33 11.64
CA ILE A 123 5.18 -2.55 10.83
C ILE A 123 4.58 -2.21 9.47
N MET A 124 5.32 -2.49 8.39
CA MET A 124 4.89 -2.23 7.03
C MET A 124 4.79 -3.50 6.20
N PHE A 125 3.70 -3.60 5.46
CA PHE A 125 3.49 -4.62 4.42
C PHE A 125 3.61 -3.98 3.04
N ASP A 126 4.50 -4.51 2.21
CA ASP A 126 4.70 -4.09 0.83
C ASP A 126 5.17 -5.29 -0.01
N ASP A 127 4.81 -5.32 -1.28
CA ASP A 127 5.20 -6.40 -2.21
C ASP A 127 6.52 -6.13 -2.94
N ASN A 128 7.03 -4.91 -2.87
CA ASN A 128 8.22 -4.47 -3.59
C ASN A 128 9.47 -4.56 -2.70
N GLN A 129 10.43 -5.41 -3.08
CA GLN A 129 11.66 -5.62 -2.31
C GLN A 129 12.49 -4.35 -2.15
N GLU A 130 12.57 -3.51 -3.18
CA GLU A 130 13.27 -2.22 -3.10
C GLU A 130 12.65 -1.32 -2.02
N VAL A 131 11.31 -1.27 -1.96
CA VAL A 131 10.59 -0.52 -0.92
C VAL A 131 10.91 -1.06 0.47
N LEU A 132 10.86 -2.38 0.65
CA LEU A 132 11.16 -3.01 1.95
C LEU A 132 12.58 -2.69 2.42
N GLU A 133 13.55 -2.74 1.52
CA GLU A 133 14.96 -2.40 1.82
C GLU A 133 15.11 -0.91 2.20
N GLU A 134 14.54 -0.02 1.41
CA GLU A 134 14.65 1.43 1.64
C GLU A 134 13.94 1.87 2.92
N VAL A 135 12.74 1.37 3.16
CA VAL A 135 11.95 1.75 4.34
C VAL A 135 12.52 1.15 5.62
N ALA A 136 13.14 -0.03 5.56
CA ALA A 136 13.84 -0.61 6.72
C ALA A 136 14.95 0.30 7.25
N LYS A 137 15.57 1.12 6.39
CA LYS A 137 16.64 2.05 6.78
C LYS A 137 16.19 3.10 7.80
N ILE A 138 14.90 3.39 7.89
CA ILE A 138 14.34 4.35 8.85
C ILE A 138 13.72 3.70 10.09
N GLY A 139 14.03 2.44 10.33
CA GLY A 139 13.62 1.72 11.56
C GLY A 139 12.23 1.10 11.48
N VAL A 140 11.64 0.96 10.31
CA VAL A 140 10.35 0.27 10.11
C VAL A 140 10.61 -1.22 9.98
N ASN A 141 9.83 -2.04 10.70
CA ASN A 141 9.84 -3.49 10.54
C ASN A 141 9.03 -3.87 9.29
N CYS A 142 9.72 -4.25 8.23
CA CYS A 142 9.12 -4.53 6.94
C CYS A 142 8.77 -6.00 6.77
N ARG A 143 7.61 -6.28 6.17
CA ARG A 143 7.07 -7.61 5.87
C ARG A 143 6.75 -7.73 4.40
N ASP A 144 7.15 -8.84 3.79
CA ASP A 144 6.83 -9.16 2.40
C ASP A 144 5.34 -9.48 2.26
N ALA A 145 4.61 -8.61 1.56
CA ALA A 145 3.17 -8.77 1.38
C ALA A 145 2.79 -9.98 0.52
N VAL A 146 3.64 -10.37 -0.44
CA VAL A 146 3.39 -11.55 -1.28
C VAL A 146 3.37 -12.81 -0.40
N LYS A 147 4.37 -12.95 0.46
CA LYS A 147 4.45 -14.07 1.42
C LYS A 147 3.29 -14.06 2.40
N ALA A 148 2.94 -12.89 2.93
CA ALA A 148 1.83 -12.73 3.87
C ALA A 148 0.49 -13.08 3.23
N ASN A 149 0.21 -12.63 2.01
CA ASN A 149 -0.99 -12.97 1.27
C ASN A 149 -1.09 -14.48 0.99
N ASN A 150 -0.01 -15.09 0.52
CA ASN A 150 0.05 -16.52 0.25
C ASN A 150 -0.19 -17.35 1.52
N HIS A 151 0.42 -16.96 2.63
CA HIS A 151 0.22 -17.63 3.91
C HIS A 151 -1.24 -17.55 4.39
N MET A 152 -1.86 -16.38 4.29
CA MET A 152 -3.26 -16.18 4.68
C MET A 152 -4.22 -16.97 3.79
N GLU A 153 -3.96 -17.01 2.48
CA GLU A 153 -4.78 -17.77 1.53
C GLU A 153 -4.79 -19.26 1.88
N VAL A 154 -3.61 -19.86 2.12
CA VAL A 154 -3.49 -21.26 2.52
C VAL A 154 -4.18 -21.52 3.86
N THR A 155 -3.98 -20.67 4.84
CA THR A 155 -4.57 -20.80 6.17
C THR A 155 -6.11 -20.78 6.12
N PHE A 156 -6.69 -19.88 5.32
CA PHE A 156 -8.14 -19.78 5.21
C PHE A 156 -8.76 -20.82 4.27
N ALA A 157 -8.02 -21.33 3.30
CA ALA A 157 -8.48 -22.42 2.44
C ALA A 157 -8.58 -23.76 3.19
N ASN A 158 -7.72 -23.96 4.19
CA ASN A 158 -7.65 -25.19 4.99
C ASN A 158 -8.39 -25.08 6.35
N GLY A 159 -8.93 -23.94 6.64
CA GLY A 159 -9.75 -23.68 7.85
C GLY A 159 -11.20 -23.51 7.48
#